data_c43029ea24026a25ddd23bfd7f6d0d37
#
_entry.id   c43029ea24026a25ddd23bfd7f6d0d37
#
_cell.length_a   1.000
_cell.length_b   1.000
_cell.length_c   1.000
_cell.angle_alpha   90.00
_cell.angle_beta   90.00
_cell.angle_gamma   90.00
#
_symmetry.space_group_name_H-M   'P 1'
#
loop_
_entity.id
_entity.type
_entity.pdbx_description
1 polymer ?
#
loop_
_entity_poly.entity_id
_entity_poly.type
_entity_poly.pdbx_seq_one_letter_code
_entity_poly.pdbx_strand_id
1 'polypeptide(L)'
;MGAPKPLEDGFTADGYIRDQDCFSGVRYRTMPASINGCGWIAAYNLRHALGQAPDWAQVRRELDEMHRLRIPGPTLMTVMRAYLSRYVPQVRETAGREEAVAAAAGSAAGIFRYREGREPHFISYVRTEDGLFRFFNVTDGMEDCQMSMEHFAAEHLLGGTVIVFTVEQRA
;
A
#
# COMPACT_ATOMS: atom_id res chain seq x y z
N MET A 1 -23.76 12.35 -6.20
CA MET A 1 -22.89 11.16 -6.12
C MET A 1 -22.66 10.69 -7.55
N GLY A 2 -21.39 10.61 -8.00
CA GLY A 2 -21.03 10.05 -9.30
C GLY A 2 -21.37 8.55 -9.36
N ALA A 3 -21.49 7.98 -10.56
CA ALA A 3 -21.60 6.54 -10.74
C ALA A 3 -20.34 5.84 -10.15
N PRO A 4 -20.47 4.63 -9.58
CA PRO A 4 -19.31 3.88 -9.08
C PRO A 4 -18.33 3.63 -10.25
N LYS A 5 -17.02 3.82 -9.98
CA LYS A 5 -15.97 3.53 -10.97
C LYS A 5 -15.95 2.01 -11.27
N PRO A 6 -15.73 1.59 -12.52
CA PRO A 6 -15.56 0.18 -12.86
C PRO A 6 -14.35 -0.43 -12.13
N LEU A 7 -14.46 -1.71 -11.73
CA LEU A 7 -13.40 -2.40 -10.99
C LEU A 7 -12.10 -2.49 -11.80
N GLU A 8 -12.20 -2.73 -13.10
CA GLU A 8 -11.08 -2.82 -14.03
C GLU A 8 -10.25 -1.54 -14.11
N ASP A 9 -10.86 -0.38 -13.92
CA ASP A 9 -10.17 0.91 -13.90
C ASP A 9 -9.26 1.07 -12.67
N GLY A 10 -9.46 0.26 -11.65
CA GLY A 10 -8.62 0.21 -10.44
C GLY A 10 -7.25 -0.41 -10.66
N PHE A 11 -7.01 -1.05 -11.82
CA PHE A 11 -5.75 -1.73 -12.12
C PHE A 11 -4.93 -0.97 -13.16
N THR A 12 -3.60 -1.08 -13.02
CA THR A 12 -2.67 -0.68 -14.09
C THR A 12 -2.56 -1.79 -15.13
N ALA A 13 -2.03 -1.47 -16.33
CA ALA A 13 -1.83 -2.46 -17.39
C ALA A 13 -0.89 -3.61 -16.98
N ASP A 14 0.03 -3.37 -16.08
CA ASP A 14 0.98 -4.35 -15.52
C ASP A 14 0.52 -4.96 -14.18
N GLY A 15 -0.74 -4.77 -13.81
CA GLY A 15 -1.43 -5.56 -12.78
C GLY A 15 -1.37 -5.01 -11.36
N TYR A 16 -0.83 -3.81 -11.12
CA TYR A 16 -0.92 -3.15 -9.81
C TYR A 16 -2.32 -2.56 -9.58
N ILE A 17 -2.75 -2.53 -8.33
CA ILE A 17 -3.95 -1.79 -7.94
C ILE A 17 -3.54 -0.34 -7.65
N ARG A 18 -4.08 0.59 -8.45
CA ARG A 18 -3.76 2.02 -8.40
C ARG A 18 -4.80 2.87 -7.69
N ASP A 19 -6.07 2.44 -7.69
CA ASP A 19 -7.19 3.25 -7.22
C ASP A 19 -8.18 2.40 -6.40
N GLN A 20 -8.22 2.64 -5.08
CA GLN A 20 -9.14 1.95 -4.19
C GLN A 20 -10.61 2.33 -4.41
N ASP A 21 -10.91 3.49 -5.00
CA ASP A 21 -12.28 3.93 -5.22
C ASP A 21 -13.05 2.99 -6.17
N CYS A 22 -12.34 2.28 -7.04
CA CYS A 22 -12.91 1.26 -7.91
C CYS A 22 -13.42 0.03 -7.16
N PHE A 23 -13.09 -0.11 -5.88
CA PHE A 23 -13.47 -1.25 -5.03
C PHE A 23 -14.68 -0.96 -4.11
N SER A 24 -15.54 -0.03 -4.48
CA SER A 24 -16.74 0.33 -3.71
C SER A 24 -17.72 -0.83 -3.52
N GLY A 25 -17.79 -1.76 -4.48
CA GLY A 25 -18.59 -2.99 -4.41
C GLY A 25 -17.94 -4.12 -3.61
N VAL A 26 -16.68 -3.97 -3.20
CA VAL A 26 -15.92 -4.96 -2.44
C VAL A 26 -15.94 -4.61 -0.96
N ARG A 27 -16.25 -5.58 -0.10
CA ARG A 27 -16.26 -5.34 1.36
C ARG A 27 -14.94 -5.77 1.99
N TYR A 28 -14.50 -4.94 2.95
CA TYR A 28 -13.36 -5.21 3.81
C TYR A 28 -13.63 -4.69 5.22
N ARG A 29 -13.47 -5.52 6.24
CA ARG A 29 -13.75 -5.16 7.64
C ARG A 29 -15.12 -4.48 7.82
N THR A 30 -16.16 -5.03 7.20
CA THR A 30 -17.56 -4.55 7.26
C THR A 30 -17.85 -3.23 6.51
N MET A 31 -16.86 -2.62 5.85
CA MET A 31 -17.00 -1.40 5.07
C MET A 31 -16.70 -1.63 3.59
N PRO A 32 -17.13 -0.73 2.68
CA PRO A 32 -16.62 -0.73 1.31
C PRO A 32 -15.10 -0.55 1.28
N ALA A 33 -14.40 -1.34 0.45
CA ALA A 33 -12.95 -1.25 0.35
C ALA A 33 -12.45 0.08 -0.23
N SER A 34 -13.29 0.81 -0.93
CA SER A 34 -13.03 2.20 -1.35
C SER A 34 -12.76 3.15 -0.16
N ILE A 35 -13.23 2.81 1.05
CA ILE A 35 -13.03 3.62 2.26
C ILE A 35 -11.81 3.15 3.06
N ASN A 36 -11.62 1.84 3.22
CA ASN A 36 -10.64 1.29 4.16
C ASN A 36 -9.69 0.25 3.56
N GLY A 37 -9.69 0.11 2.23
CA GLY A 37 -8.95 -0.94 1.53
C GLY A 37 -7.45 -0.70 1.34
N CYS A 38 -6.93 0.48 1.66
CA CYS A 38 -5.53 0.84 1.36
C CYS A 38 -4.51 -0.19 1.87
N GLY A 39 -4.73 -0.80 3.03
CA GLY A 39 -3.80 -1.78 3.61
C GLY A 39 -3.68 -3.07 2.80
N TRP A 40 -4.80 -3.71 2.44
CA TRP A 40 -4.74 -4.94 1.64
C TRP A 40 -4.29 -4.67 0.21
N ILE A 41 -4.62 -3.49 -0.34
CA ILE A 41 -4.13 -3.06 -1.66
C ILE A 41 -2.60 -2.92 -1.64
N ALA A 42 -2.05 -2.26 -0.62
CA ALA A 42 -0.60 -2.12 -0.48
C ALA A 42 0.09 -3.49 -0.33
N ALA A 43 -0.48 -4.40 0.45
CA ALA A 43 0.05 -5.76 0.60
C ALA A 43 0.00 -6.56 -0.71
N TYR A 44 -1.10 -6.45 -1.46
CA TYR A 44 -1.22 -7.05 -2.79
C TYR A 44 -0.13 -6.52 -3.74
N ASN A 45 0.01 -5.20 -3.84
CA ASN A 45 0.97 -4.56 -4.73
C ASN A 45 2.42 -4.95 -4.38
N LEU A 46 2.77 -5.01 -3.08
CA LEU A 46 4.11 -5.45 -2.68
C LEU A 46 4.38 -6.89 -3.11
N ARG A 47 3.43 -7.81 -2.89
CA ARG A 47 3.56 -9.20 -3.32
C ARG A 47 3.62 -9.33 -4.85
N HIS A 48 2.86 -8.51 -5.57
CA HIS A 48 2.90 -8.43 -7.03
C HIS A 48 4.28 -7.96 -7.52
N ALA A 49 4.83 -6.91 -6.93
CA ALA A 49 6.17 -6.41 -7.23
C ALA A 49 7.28 -7.45 -7.03
N LEU A 50 7.07 -8.40 -6.12
CA LEU A 50 8.00 -9.50 -5.85
C LEU A 50 7.81 -10.72 -6.77
N GLY A 51 6.92 -10.62 -7.75
CA GLY A 51 6.65 -11.69 -8.70
C GLY A 51 5.85 -12.87 -8.12
N GLN A 52 5.20 -12.69 -6.97
CA GLN A 52 4.41 -13.75 -6.33
C GLN A 52 3.06 -14.01 -7.02
N ALA A 53 2.63 -13.14 -7.95
CA ALA A 53 1.37 -13.21 -8.68
C ALA A 53 0.15 -13.52 -7.78
N PRO A 54 -0.08 -12.73 -6.70
CA PRO A 54 -1.16 -13.00 -5.77
C PRO A 54 -2.53 -12.77 -6.43
N ASP A 55 -3.55 -13.50 -5.97
CA ASP A 55 -4.94 -13.14 -6.23
C ASP A 55 -5.37 -12.04 -5.25
N TRP A 56 -5.84 -10.91 -5.76
CA TRP A 56 -6.23 -9.77 -4.93
C TRP A 56 -7.39 -10.09 -3.98
N ALA A 57 -8.35 -10.88 -4.44
CA ALA A 57 -9.50 -11.26 -3.61
C ALA A 57 -9.06 -12.17 -2.45
N GLN A 58 -8.06 -13.03 -2.69
CA GLN A 58 -7.45 -13.85 -1.64
C GLN A 58 -6.69 -12.99 -0.63
N VAL A 59 -5.84 -12.06 -1.09
CA VAL A 59 -5.09 -11.15 -0.20
C VAL A 59 -6.04 -10.36 0.71
N ARG A 60 -7.11 -9.79 0.13
CA ARG A 60 -8.14 -9.08 0.88
C ARG A 60 -8.78 -9.97 1.93
N ARG A 61 -9.20 -11.19 1.56
CA ARG A 61 -9.85 -12.14 2.47
C ARG A 61 -8.92 -12.56 3.61
N GLU A 62 -7.68 -12.89 3.31
CA GLU A 62 -6.69 -13.31 4.31
C GLU A 62 -6.43 -12.20 5.33
N LEU A 63 -6.25 -10.95 4.90
CA LEU A 63 -6.09 -9.82 5.81
C LEU A 63 -7.36 -9.55 6.62
N ASP A 64 -8.54 -9.66 6.00
CA ASP A 64 -9.81 -9.50 6.71
C ASP A 64 -9.99 -10.55 7.83
N GLU A 65 -9.68 -11.81 7.54
CA GLU A 65 -9.76 -12.93 8.49
C GLU A 65 -8.76 -12.82 9.64
N MET A 66 -7.60 -12.21 9.42
CA MET A 66 -6.59 -11.97 10.45
C MET A 66 -7.03 -10.91 11.49
N HIS A 67 -8.01 -10.09 11.18
CA HIS A 67 -8.62 -9.19 12.14
C HIS A 67 -9.60 -9.96 13.04
N ARG A 68 -9.22 -10.11 14.31
CA ARG A 68 -10.05 -10.88 15.29
C ARG A 68 -11.40 -10.24 15.57
N LEU A 69 -11.48 -8.92 15.50
CA LEU A 69 -12.69 -8.14 15.72
C LEU A 69 -13.24 -7.65 14.39
N ARG A 70 -14.48 -8.00 14.09
CA ARG A 70 -15.19 -7.51 12.90
C ARG A 70 -15.81 -6.14 13.16
N ILE A 71 -14.93 -5.15 13.38
CA ILE A 71 -15.32 -3.75 13.55
C ILE A 71 -14.87 -2.95 12.32
N PRO A 72 -15.57 -1.88 11.96
CA PRO A 72 -15.13 -0.97 10.90
C PRO A 72 -13.73 -0.40 11.20
N GLY A 73 -12.98 -0.10 10.16
CA GLY A 73 -11.71 0.59 10.31
C GLY A 73 -10.63 0.16 9.30
N PRO A 74 -9.49 0.80 9.34
CA PRO A 74 -8.36 0.48 8.48
C PRO A 74 -7.69 -0.84 8.90
N THR A 75 -6.78 -1.33 8.05
CA THR A 75 -5.90 -2.44 8.41
C THR A 75 -5.06 -2.08 9.63
N LEU A 76 -5.08 -2.93 10.66
CA LEU A 76 -4.28 -2.74 11.85
C LEU A 76 -2.80 -3.04 11.57
N MET A 77 -1.90 -2.29 12.20
CA MET A 77 -0.45 -2.50 12.06
C MET A 77 -0.01 -3.90 12.51
N THR A 78 -0.61 -4.44 13.57
CA THR A 78 -0.35 -5.80 14.03
C THR A 78 -0.72 -6.84 13.00
N VAL A 79 -1.82 -6.64 12.28
CA VAL A 79 -2.27 -7.52 11.20
C VAL A 79 -1.35 -7.38 9.99
N MET A 80 -0.98 -6.17 9.61
CA MET A 80 -0.04 -5.94 8.50
C MET A 80 1.31 -6.62 8.78
N ARG A 81 1.87 -6.44 9.97
CA ARG A 81 3.13 -7.09 10.37
C ARG A 81 3.04 -8.62 10.29
N ALA A 82 1.97 -9.20 10.85
CA ALA A 82 1.77 -10.64 10.82
C ALA A 82 1.60 -11.17 9.39
N TYR A 83 0.85 -10.46 8.56
CA TYR A 83 0.67 -10.81 7.15
C TYR A 83 1.99 -10.76 6.37
N LEU A 84 2.73 -9.68 6.49
CA LEU A 84 4.01 -9.52 5.79
C LEU A 84 5.04 -10.54 6.28
N SER A 85 5.13 -10.82 7.57
CA SER A 85 6.00 -11.88 8.10
C SER A 85 5.72 -13.24 7.49
N ARG A 86 4.45 -13.52 7.18
CA ARG A 86 4.06 -14.81 6.57
C ARG A 86 4.37 -14.89 5.09
N TYR A 87 4.10 -13.81 4.33
CA TYR A 87 4.16 -13.83 2.86
C TYR A 87 5.38 -13.14 2.26
N VAL A 88 6.04 -12.28 3.03
CA VAL A 88 7.21 -11.49 2.65
C VAL A 88 8.24 -11.52 3.79
N PRO A 89 8.79 -12.71 4.14
CA PRO A 89 9.65 -12.86 5.34
C PRO A 89 10.93 -12.01 5.30
N GLN A 90 11.36 -11.57 4.11
CA GLN A 90 12.52 -10.68 3.93
C GLN A 90 12.19 -9.19 4.16
N VAL A 91 10.94 -8.85 4.47
CA VAL A 91 10.54 -7.46 4.72
C VAL A 91 11.23 -6.92 5.96
N ARG A 92 11.65 -5.64 5.91
CA ARG A 92 12.17 -4.89 7.06
C ARG A 92 11.25 -3.73 7.37
N GLU A 93 10.99 -3.51 8.65
CA GLU A 93 10.22 -2.38 9.14
C GLU A 93 11.16 -1.29 9.67
N THR A 94 10.93 -0.05 9.26
CA THR A 94 11.65 1.12 9.75
C THR A 94 10.63 2.20 10.14
N ALA A 95 10.78 2.76 11.33
CA ALA A 95 9.95 3.85 11.85
C ALA A 95 10.76 5.14 11.95
N GLY A 96 10.06 6.27 11.86
CA GLY A 96 10.67 7.59 11.80
C GLY A 96 10.75 8.11 10.36
N ARG A 97 10.46 9.42 10.16
CA ARG A 97 10.36 9.99 8.82
C ARG A 97 11.67 9.90 8.04
N GLU A 98 12.77 10.33 8.63
CA GLU A 98 14.07 10.39 7.96
C GLU A 98 14.61 8.99 7.69
N GLU A 99 14.54 8.11 8.68
CA GLU A 99 14.97 6.72 8.60
C GLU A 99 14.12 5.93 7.59
N ALA A 100 12.80 6.16 7.58
CA ALA A 100 11.89 5.51 6.66
C ALA A 100 12.16 5.94 5.20
N VAL A 101 12.40 7.23 4.96
CA VAL A 101 12.74 7.75 3.64
C VAL A 101 14.08 7.17 3.15
N ALA A 102 15.10 7.15 4.02
CA ALA A 102 16.40 6.59 3.68
C ALA A 102 16.31 5.07 3.38
N ALA A 103 15.57 4.32 4.18
CA ALA A 103 15.33 2.89 3.95
C ALA A 103 14.59 2.65 2.63
N ALA A 104 13.55 3.43 2.35
CA ALA A 104 12.79 3.33 1.11
C ALA A 104 13.65 3.68 -0.11
N ALA A 105 14.44 4.73 -0.04
CA ALA A 105 15.35 5.14 -1.13
C ALA A 105 16.37 4.06 -1.49
N GLY A 106 16.77 3.20 -0.55
CA GLY A 106 17.67 2.08 -0.77
C GLY A 106 17.00 0.77 -1.18
N SER A 107 15.67 0.72 -1.24
CA SER A 107 14.91 -0.53 -1.45
C SER A 107 14.43 -0.69 -2.88
N ALA A 108 14.01 -1.90 -3.24
CA ALA A 108 13.38 -2.22 -4.53
C ALA A 108 11.88 -1.94 -4.54
N ALA A 109 11.22 -2.22 -3.43
CA ALA A 109 9.78 -2.06 -3.26
C ALA A 109 9.43 -1.93 -1.78
N GLY A 110 8.24 -1.41 -1.49
CA GLY A 110 7.80 -1.32 -0.10
C GLY A 110 6.39 -0.79 0.07
N ILE A 111 6.04 -0.62 1.34
CA ILE A 111 4.78 -0.06 1.79
C ILE A 111 5.07 1.04 2.80
N PHE A 112 4.55 2.24 2.55
CA PHE A 112 4.49 3.29 3.56
C PHE A 112 3.17 3.23 4.33
N ARG A 113 3.26 3.46 5.62
CA ARG A 113 2.13 3.83 6.47
C ARG A 113 2.40 5.21 7.05
N TYR A 114 1.54 6.16 6.73
CA TYR A 114 1.64 7.54 7.18
C TYR A 114 0.25 8.11 7.43
N ARG A 115 0.16 9.35 7.85
CA ARG A 115 -1.11 10.06 8.00
C ARG A 115 -1.36 10.96 6.80
N GLU A 116 -2.51 10.77 6.18
CA GLU A 116 -3.07 11.71 5.22
C GLU A 116 -4.21 12.46 5.91
N GLY A 117 -3.97 13.73 6.26
CA GLY A 117 -4.87 14.44 7.15
C GLY A 117 -4.94 13.80 8.53
N ARG A 118 -6.12 13.28 8.90
CA ARG A 118 -6.35 12.63 10.21
C ARG A 118 -6.30 11.09 10.13
N GLU A 119 -6.39 10.54 8.94
CA GLU A 119 -6.54 9.09 8.74
C GLU A 119 -5.20 8.42 8.46
N PRO A 120 -4.98 7.21 9.00
CA PRO A 120 -3.83 6.40 8.60
C PRO A 120 -4.04 5.90 7.17
N HIS A 121 -3.00 6.02 6.35
CA HIS A 121 -3.01 5.59 4.97
C HIS A 121 -1.85 4.64 4.68
N PHE A 122 -2.11 3.61 3.88
CA PHE A 122 -1.11 2.69 3.34
C PHE A 122 -0.99 2.92 1.85
N ILE A 123 0.23 3.08 1.36
CA ILE A 123 0.54 3.07 -0.07
C ILE A 123 1.67 2.11 -0.34
N SER A 124 1.77 1.65 -1.56
CA SER A 124 2.89 0.84 -2.03
C SER A 124 3.69 1.59 -3.09
N TYR A 125 4.96 1.21 -3.21
CA TYR A 125 5.84 1.73 -4.23
C TYR A 125 6.76 0.64 -4.78
N VAL A 126 7.26 0.87 -5.98
CA VAL A 126 8.31 0.07 -6.61
C VAL A 126 9.36 1.00 -7.22
N ARG A 127 10.63 0.59 -7.16
CA ARG A 127 11.70 1.28 -7.87
C ARG A 127 11.61 0.97 -9.35
N THR A 128 11.76 1.98 -10.17
CA THR A 128 11.82 1.88 -11.64
C THR A 128 13.27 1.77 -12.13
N GLU A 129 13.47 1.35 -13.38
CA GLU A 129 14.81 1.15 -13.96
C GLU A 129 15.63 2.44 -14.04
N ASP A 130 14.98 3.60 -14.17
CA ASP A 130 15.58 4.91 -14.18
C ASP A 130 15.96 5.45 -12.78
N GLY A 131 15.71 4.65 -11.73
CA GLY A 131 16.03 4.98 -10.34
C GLY A 131 15.00 5.85 -9.63
N LEU A 132 13.90 6.19 -10.28
CA LEU A 132 12.74 6.79 -9.66
C LEU A 132 11.89 5.73 -8.95
N PHE A 133 10.79 6.16 -8.37
CA PHE A 133 9.83 5.29 -7.71
C PHE A 133 8.43 5.53 -8.28
N ARG A 134 7.72 4.47 -8.52
CA ARG A 134 6.32 4.48 -8.91
C ARG A 134 5.47 4.18 -7.69
N PHE A 135 4.54 5.05 -7.37
CA PHE A 135 3.67 4.98 -6.20
C PHE A 135 2.24 4.68 -6.62
N PHE A 136 1.54 3.86 -5.84
CA PHE A 136 0.18 3.41 -6.14
C PHE A 136 -0.77 3.75 -5.01
N ASN A 137 -1.99 4.15 -5.37
CA ASN A 137 -3.08 4.42 -4.44
C ASN A 137 -2.75 5.54 -3.44
N VAL A 138 -2.06 6.60 -3.89
CA VAL A 138 -1.60 7.68 -3.02
C VAL A 138 -2.76 8.56 -2.60
N THR A 139 -3.39 9.25 -3.55
CA THR A 139 -4.53 10.14 -3.32
C THR A 139 -5.23 10.42 -4.65
N ASP A 140 -6.38 11.09 -4.61
CA ASP A 140 -7.12 11.47 -5.81
C ASP A 140 -6.25 12.24 -6.81
N GLY A 141 -6.19 11.77 -8.06
CA GLY A 141 -5.35 12.32 -9.11
C GLY A 141 -3.88 11.88 -9.09
N MET A 142 -3.48 11.06 -8.10
CA MET A 142 -2.13 10.48 -7.95
C MET A 142 -2.20 8.97 -7.73
N GLU A 143 -3.12 8.32 -8.39
CA GLU A 143 -3.37 6.89 -8.22
C GLU A 143 -2.19 6.02 -8.70
N ASP A 144 -1.48 6.48 -9.72
CA ASP A 144 -0.26 5.88 -10.27
C ASP A 144 0.68 7.00 -10.71
N CYS A 145 1.66 7.31 -9.90
CA CYS A 145 2.57 8.43 -10.13
C CYS A 145 4.03 8.01 -9.96
N GLN A 146 4.91 8.67 -10.69
CA GLN A 146 6.35 8.42 -10.66
C GLN A 146 7.11 9.68 -10.26
N MET A 147 7.98 9.54 -9.22
CA MET A 147 8.80 10.63 -8.71
C MET A 147 9.99 10.11 -7.91
N SER A 148 10.88 10.99 -7.48
CA SER A 148 11.92 10.63 -6.52
C SER A 148 11.33 10.37 -5.13
N MET A 149 12.03 9.62 -4.29
CA MET A 149 11.63 9.36 -2.92
C MET A 149 11.58 10.63 -2.08
N GLU A 150 12.53 11.54 -2.31
CA GLU A 150 12.60 12.84 -1.62
C GLU A 150 11.40 13.72 -1.97
N HIS A 151 10.99 13.73 -3.24
CA HIS A 151 9.83 14.50 -3.70
C HIS A 151 8.54 13.97 -3.05
N PHE A 152 8.35 12.65 -3.07
CA PHE A 152 7.22 12.01 -2.38
C PHE A 152 7.19 12.36 -0.88
N ALA A 153 8.33 12.27 -0.21
CA ALA A 153 8.44 12.59 1.20
C ALA A 153 8.11 14.07 1.51
N ALA A 154 8.54 14.99 0.64
CA ALA A 154 8.27 16.41 0.79
C ALA A 154 6.79 16.76 0.63
N GLU A 155 6.08 16.05 -0.25
CA GLU A 155 4.66 16.32 -0.51
C GLU A 155 3.69 15.57 0.43
N HIS A 156 4.03 14.34 0.82
CA HIS A 156 3.09 13.45 1.50
C HIS A 156 3.45 13.08 2.94
N LEU A 157 4.73 13.04 3.30
CA LEU A 157 5.16 12.66 4.63
C LEU A 157 5.34 13.90 5.53
N LEU A 158 4.30 14.72 5.63
CA LEU A 158 4.36 16.06 6.24
C LEU A 158 4.25 16.06 7.76
N GLY A 159 3.89 14.97 8.39
CA GLY A 159 3.77 14.92 9.85
C GLY A 159 3.26 13.60 10.39
N GLY A 160 3.32 13.46 11.71
CA GLY A 160 2.90 12.25 12.41
C GLY A 160 3.90 11.09 12.29
N THR A 161 3.45 9.90 12.67
CA THR A 161 4.27 8.69 12.61
C THR A 161 4.35 8.17 11.18
N VAL A 162 5.58 8.01 10.66
CA VAL A 162 5.88 7.38 9.38
C VAL A 162 6.53 6.03 9.65
N ILE A 163 6.00 4.99 9.04
CA ILE A 163 6.55 3.63 9.06
C ILE A 163 6.68 3.17 7.61
N VAL A 164 7.77 2.49 7.29
CA VAL A 164 7.97 1.85 6.00
C VAL A 164 8.31 0.37 6.18
N PHE A 165 7.71 -0.47 5.36
CA PHE A 165 8.10 -1.85 5.15
C PHE A 165 8.85 -1.92 3.83
N THR A 166 10.11 -2.33 3.85
CA THR A 166 10.97 -2.34 2.66
C THR A 166 11.42 -3.75 2.30
N VAL A 167 11.61 -3.98 1.01
CA VAL A 167 12.26 -5.18 0.48
C VAL A 167 13.47 -4.74 -0.35
N GLU A 168 14.63 -5.29 -0.02
CA GLU A 168 15.87 -4.98 -0.72
C GLU A 168 15.86 -5.52 -2.15
N GLN A 169 16.58 -4.84 -3.02
CA GLN A 169 16.86 -5.33 -4.36
C GLN A 169 17.71 -6.60 -4.23
N ARG A 170 17.24 -7.70 -4.81
CA ARG A 170 18.11 -8.87 -4.92
C ARG A 170 19.30 -8.50 -5.81
N ALA A 171 20.48 -8.73 -5.27
CA ALA A 171 21.70 -8.58 -6.02
C ALA A 171 21.73 -9.53 -7.23
#